data_d484c12e27f3dbd8efbe7952420815cb
#
_entry.id   d484c12e27f3dbd8efbe7952420815cb
#
_cell.length_a   1.000
_cell.length_b   1.000
_cell.length_c   1.000
_cell.angle_alpha   90.00
_cell.angle_beta   90.00
_cell.angle_gamma   90.00
#
_symmetry.space_group_name_H-M   'P 1'
#
loop_
_entity.id
_entity.type
_entity.pdbx_description
1 polymer ?
#
loop_
_entity_poly.entity_id
_entity_poly.type
_entity_poly.pdbx_seq_one_letter_code
_entity_poly.pdbx_strand_id
1 'polypeptide(L)'
;NKDELIEVGSEVISFGNNLITEAINLGVSDIHIECYRDSAQVRFRIDGILKIMDKYSKFLFENYNAVVARIKIISKLDIAERRIPQDGASTFKSDTKEIDLRISILPTKNNERIVMRILNKDAGDKALADLGFEEKDLEKLVKAITSPQGMVLVTGPTGSGKTTTLYSVLKHINKPGMNILTAEDPVEYEMEGIGQVQVKEAIGYTFEEALRSFLRQDPEVILVGEIRDKATVDIALKAALTGHLVFSTLHTNDAPSSITRLLNMGTPNYLI
;
A
#
# COMPACT_ATOMS: atom_id res chain seq x y z
N ASN A 1 -29.22 4.74 30.36
CA ASN A 1 -28.09 3.92 30.72
C ASN A 1 -26.81 4.36 29.99
N LYS A 2 -26.28 5.54 30.42
CA LYS A 2 -25.00 6.06 29.89
C LYS A 2 -23.81 5.23 30.39
N ASP A 3 -23.94 4.68 31.60
CA ASP A 3 -22.87 3.92 32.23
C ASP A 3 -22.67 2.52 31.60
N GLU A 4 -23.73 1.84 31.20
CA GLU A 4 -23.65 0.58 30.44
C GLU A 4 -23.07 0.77 29.03
N LEU A 5 -23.36 1.88 28.39
CA LEU A 5 -22.78 2.21 27.08
C LEU A 5 -21.27 2.54 27.15
N ILE A 6 -20.81 3.07 28.26
CA ILE A 6 -19.39 3.38 28.51
C ILE A 6 -18.60 2.10 28.83
N GLU A 7 -19.18 1.20 29.60
CA GLU A 7 -18.54 -0.07 30.00
C GLU A 7 -18.42 -1.05 28.84
N VAL A 8 -19.48 -1.24 28.05
CA VAL A 8 -19.46 -1.98 26.79
C VAL A 8 -18.49 -1.36 25.79
N GLY A 9 -18.36 -0.02 25.79
CA GLY A 9 -17.38 0.68 24.97
C GLY A 9 -15.92 0.36 25.33
N SER A 10 -15.59 0.21 26.63
CA SER A 10 -14.23 -0.06 27.09
C SER A 10 -13.78 -1.48 26.76
N GLU A 11 -14.64 -2.48 26.88
CA GLU A 11 -14.34 -3.87 26.53
C GLU A 11 -14.12 -4.04 25.02
N VAL A 12 -14.93 -3.39 24.18
CA VAL A 12 -14.78 -3.39 22.72
C VAL A 12 -13.48 -2.69 22.30
N ILE A 13 -13.13 -1.58 22.95
CA ILE A 13 -11.85 -0.89 22.71
C ILE A 13 -10.68 -1.80 23.08
N SER A 14 -10.73 -2.43 24.24
CA SER A 14 -9.70 -3.36 24.70
C SER A 14 -9.57 -4.57 23.77
N PHE A 15 -10.69 -5.13 23.33
CA PHE A 15 -10.72 -6.21 22.34
C PHE A 15 -10.02 -5.81 21.03
N GLY A 16 -10.36 -4.66 20.47
CA GLY A 16 -9.74 -4.17 19.23
C GLY A 16 -8.23 -3.94 19.38
N ASN A 17 -7.84 -3.31 20.48
CA ASN A 17 -6.42 -3.03 20.76
C ASN A 17 -5.62 -4.34 20.94
N ASN A 18 -6.13 -5.30 21.70
CA ASN A 18 -5.48 -6.59 21.89
C ASN A 18 -5.35 -7.37 20.59
N LEU A 19 -6.41 -7.36 19.77
CA LEU A 19 -6.45 -8.01 18.47
C LEU A 19 -5.36 -7.46 17.54
N ILE A 20 -5.27 -6.13 17.42
CA ILE A 20 -4.30 -5.48 16.55
C ILE A 20 -2.88 -5.67 17.10
N THR A 21 -2.67 -5.51 18.41
CA THR A 21 -1.36 -5.70 19.04
C THR A 21 -0.84 -7.11 18.83
N GLU A 22 -1.67 -8.11 19.02
CA GLU A 22 -1.28 -9.51 18.79
C GLU A 22 -0.95 -9.77 17.32
N ALA A 23 -1.77 -9.25 16.41
CA ALA A 23 -1.53 -9.39 14.98
C ALA A 23 -0.17 -8.79 14.58
N ILE A 24 0.17 -7.63 15.13
CA ILE A 24 1.48 -7.00 14.92
C ILE A 24 2.62 -7.88 15.43
N ASN A 25 2.49 -8.40 16.64
CA ASN A 25 3.52 -9.24 17.27
C ASN A 25 3.75 -10.57 16.53
N LEU A 26 2.70 -11.09 15.89
CA LEU A 26 2.77 -12.33 15.09
C LEU A 26 3.15 -12.11 13.61
N GLY A 27 3.42 -10.86 13.21
CA GLY A 27 3.77 -10.56 11.82
C GLY A 27 2.62 -10.79 10.83
N VAL A 28 1.38 -10.57 11.27
CA VAL A 28 0.16 -10.74 10.46
C VAL A 28 0.12 -9.67 9.37
N SER A 29 -0.20 -10.08 8.13
CA SER A 29 -0.43 -9.14 7.04
C SER A 29 -1.87 -8.62 6.99
N ASP A 30 -2.85 -9.49 7.24
CA ASP A 30 -4.28 -9.14 7.15
C ASP A 30 -5.06 -9.77 8.30
N ILE A 31 -5.92 -8.99 8.94
CA ILE A 31 -6.89 -9.42 9.95
C ILE A 31 -8.26 -9.48 9.29
N HIS A 32 -8.90 -10.65 9.31
CA HIS A 32 -10.25 -10.86 8.82
C HIS A 32 -11.21 -11.00 10.01
N ILE A 33 -12.28 -10.23 10.03
CA ILE A 33 -13.36 -10.27 11.01
C ILE A 33 -14.64 -10.62 10.27
N GLU A 34 -15.21 -11.74 10.60
CA GLU A 34 -16.28 -12.37 9.82
C GLU A 34 -17.43 -12.80 10.72
N CYS A 35 -18.66 -12.53 10.26
CA CYS A 35 -19.88 -12.95 10.93
C CYS A 35 -20.67 -13.90 10.05
N TYR A 36 -21.11 -14.99 10.64
CA TYR A 36 -21.99 -15.96 10.04
C TYR A 36 -23.32 -16.01 10.80
N ARG A 37 -24.23 -16.88 10.40
CA ARG A 37 -25.56 -16.98 10.99
C ARG A 37 -25.51 -17.24 12.50
N ASP A 38 -24.69 -18.20 12.91
CA ASP A 38 -24.66 -18.74 14.27
C ASP A 38 -23.25 -18.65 14.89
N SER A 39 -22.35 -17.88 14.30
CA SER A 39 -20.97 -17.75 14.76
C SER A 39 -20.30 -16.49 14.22
N ALA A 40 -19.19 -16.12 14.84
CA ALA A 40 -18.26 -15.14 14.31
C ALA A 40 -16.84 -15.62 14.50
N GLN A 41 -15.94 -15.20 13.66
CA GLN A 41 -14.53 -15.58 13.75
C GLN A 41 -13.59 -14.46 13.37
N VAL A 42 -12.39 -14.51 13.93
CA VAL A 42 -11.22 -13.76 13.49
C VAL A 42 -10.28 -14.71 12.79
N ARG A 43 -9.74 -14.32 11.65
CA ARG A 43 -8.64 -15.02 10.99
C ARG A 43 -7.47 -14.10 10.77
N PHE A 44 -6.28 -14.57 11.02
CA PHE A 44 -5.02 -13.90 10.74
C PHE A 44 -4.36 -14.50 9.51
N ARG A 45 -3.91 -13.68 8.59
CA ARG A 45 -3.04 -14.11 7.50
C ARG A 45 -1.59 -14.01 7.95
N ILE A 46 -0.94 -15.14 8.11
CA ILE A 46 0.47 -15.26 8.51
C ILE A 46 1.18 -16.03 7.41
N ASP A 47 2.25 -15.47 6.85
CA ASP A 47 3.01 -16.07 5.75
C ASP A 47 2.11 -16.54 4.58
N GLY A 48 1.12 -15.73 4.24
CA GLY A 48 0.15 -16.02 3.17
C GLY A 48 -1.00 -16.95 3.55
N ILE A 49 -0.97 -17.62 4.71
CA ILE A 49 -1.97 -18.60 5.15
C ILE A 49 -2.93 -17.99 6.16
N LEU A 50 -4.24 -18.18 5.96
CA LEU A 50 -5.26 -17.78 6.93
C LEU A 50 -5.39 -18.81 8.05
N LYS A 51 -5.26 -18.35 9.30
CA LYS A 51 -5.43 -19.16 10.52
C LYS A 51 -6.56 -18.58 11.36
N ILE A 52 -7.44 -19.46 11.86
CA ILE A 52 -8.53 -19.08 12.77
C ILE A 52 -7.97 -18.80 14.15
N MET A 53 -8.43 -17.72 14.77
CA MET A 53 -8.07 -17.29 16.13
C MET A 53 -9.26 -17.49 17.07
N ASP A 54 -9.50 -18.74 17.46
CA ASP A 54 -10.69 -19.19 18.21
C ASP A 54 -10.97 -18.39 19.48
N LYS A 55 -9.93 -17.94 20.17
CA LYS A 55 -10.05 -17.18 21.42
C LYS A 55 -10.85 -15.88 21.30
N TYR A 56 -10.96 -15.33 20.09
CA TYR A 56 -11.73 -14.12 19.84
C TYR A 56 -13.18 -14.38 19.46
N SER A 57 -13.54 -15.59 19.08
CA SER A 57 -14.81 -15.94 18.44
C SER A 57 -16.03 -15.66 19.32
N LYS A 58 -15.97 -16.00 20.60
CA LYS A 58 -17.08 -15.82 21.55
C LYS A 58 -17.37 -14.34 21.77
N PHE A 59 -16.39 -13.56 22.19
CA PHE A 59 -16.57 -12.14 22.43
C PHE A 59 -17.02 -11.41 21.16
N LEU A 60 -16.43 -11.76 20.01
CA LEU A 60 -16.77 -11.18 18.73
C LEU A 60 -18.24 -11.46 18.38
N PHE A 61 -18.72 -12.68 18.56
CA PHE A 61 -20.10 -13.03 18.23
C PHE A 61 -21.12 -12.25 19.08
N GLU A 62 -20.84 -12.15 20.38
CA GLU A 62 -21.68 -11.42 21.34
C GLU A 62 -21.69 -9.90 21.11
N ASN A 63 -20.60 -9.34 20.58
CA ASN A 63 -20.40 -7.89 20.45
C ASN A 63 -20.18 -7.41 19.00
N TYR A 64 -20.54 -8.18 17.99
CA TYR A 64 -20.15 -7.95 16.60
C TYR A 64 -20.45 -6.54 16.10
N ASN A 65 -21.68 -6.06 16.30
CA ASN A 65 -22.09 -4.73 15.84
C ASN A 65 -21.29 -3.59 16.52
N ALA A 66 -20.95 -3.76 17.78
CA ALA A 66 -20.15 -2.79 18.52
C ALA A 66 -18.70 -2.77 18.02
N VAL A 67 -18.14 -3.93 17.68
CA VAL A 67 -16.79 -4.06 17.07
C VAL A 67 -16.77 -3.38 15.69
N VAL A 68 -17.78 -3.65 14.84
CA VAL A 68 -17.90 -3.00 13.52
C VAL A 68 -18.00 -1.48 13.68
N ALA A 69 -18.88 -0.99 14.56
CA ALA A 69 -19.05 0.44 14.81
C ALA A 69 -17.72 1.08 15.28
N ARG A 70 -17.00 0.43 16.20
CA ARG A 70 -15.70 0.90 16.67
C ARG A 70 -14.67 1.00 15.55
N ILE A 71 -14.59 -0.01 14.68
CA ILE A 71 -13.66 0.00 13.54
C ILE A 71 -14.03 1.13 12.57
N LYS A 72 -15.31 1.35 12.28
CA LYS A 72 -15.75 2.48 11.46
C LYS A 72 -15.36 3.82 12.06
N ILE A 73 -15.52 4.01 13.37
CA ILE A 73 -15.13 5.24 14.07
C ILE A 73 -13.64 5.53 13.89
N ILE A 74 -12.78 4.58 14.19
CA ILE A 74 -11.32 4.78 14.10
C ILE A 74 -10.83 4.98 12.67
N SER A 75 -11.59 4.49 11.69
CA SER A 75 -11.28 4.59 10.26
C SER A 75 -11.98 5.77 9.57
N LYS A 76 -12.72 6.60 10.33
CA LYS A 76 -13.51 7.75 9.85
C LYS A 76 -14.53 7.37 8.77
N LEU A 77 -15.16 6.18 8.92
CA LEU A 77 -16.20 5.68 8.05
C LEU A 77 -17.59 5.98 8.60
N ASP A 78 -18.60 5.91 7.74
CA ASP A 78 -19.99 6.15 8.13
C ASP A 78 -20.55 4.95 8.91
N ILE A 79 -20.89 5.16 10.18
CA ILE A 79 -21.41 4.12 11.08
C ILE A 79 -22.83 3.73 10.70
N ALA A 80 -23.61 4.67 10.18
CA ALA A 80 -25.01 4.47 9.82
C ALA A 80 -25.18 3.70 8.49
N GLU A 81 -24.25 3.86 7.57
CA GLU A 81 -24.28 3.17 6.28
C GLU A 81 -23.80 1.72 6.43
N ARG A 82 -24.67 0.76 6.07
CA ARG A 82 -24.40 -0.69 6.16
C ARG A 82 -24.73 -1.45 4.89
N ARG A 83 -25.13 -0.75 3.83
CA ARG A 83 -25.66 -1.35 2.60
C ARG A 83 -24.65 -1.39 1.47
N ILE A 84 -23.60 -0.59 1.56
CA ILE A 84 -22.57 -0.46 0.54
C ILE A 84 -21.18 -0.67 1.14
N PRO A 85 -20.21 -1.15 0.35
CA PRO A 85 -18.82 -1.26 0.79
C PRO A 85 -18.24 0.08 1.20
N GLN A 86 -17.36 0.07 2.19
CA GLN A 86 -16.62 1.24 2.65
C GLN A 86 -15.15 0.90 2.83
N ASP A 87 -14.28 1.77 2.37
CA ASP A 87 -12.84 1.65 2.55
C ASP A 87 -12.31 2.84 3.34
N GLY A 88 -11.39 2.58 4.26
CA GLY A 88 -10.82 3.59 5.13
C GLY A 88 -9.42 3.25 5.58
N ALA A 89 -8.85 4.16 6.36
CA ALA A 89 -7.54 4.00 6.95
C ALA A 89 -7.56 4.47 8.41
N SER A 90 -6.70 3.87 9.22
CA SER A 90 -6.49 4.25 10.60
C SER A 90 -5.03 4.05 10.97
N THR A 91 -4.54 4.86 11.91
CA THR A 91 -3.21 4.66 12.49
C THR A 91 -3.37 4.12 13.89
N PHE A 92 -2.75 2.97 14.15
CA PHE A 92 -2.70 2.33 15.47
C PHE A 92 -1.36 2.66 16.13
N LYS A 93 -1.43 3.21 17.35
CA LYS A 93 -0.24 3.49 18.17
C LYS A 93 -0.10 2.43 19.24
N SER A 94 0.95 1.65 19.16
CA SER A 94 1.44 0.79 20.23
C SER A 94 2.49 1.54 21.05
N ASP A 95 2.85 1.03 22.22
CA ASP A 95 3.87 1.65 23.07
C ASP A 95 5.23 1.88 22.36
N THR A 96 5.52 1.09 21.34
CA THR A 96 6.81 1.10 20.64
C THR A 96 6.72 1.42 19.16
N LYS A 97 5.53 1.38 18.55
CA LYS A 97 5.36 1.50 17.09
C LYS A 97 4.07 2.20 16.71
N GLU A 98 4.14 2.95 15.63
CA GLU A 98 2.98 3.49 14.92
C GLU A 98 2.77 2.69 13.63
N ILE A 99 1.59 2.13 13.46
CA ILE A 99 1.26 1.24 12.36
C ILE A 99 0.01 1.73 11.66
N ASP A 100 0.09 1.85 10.36
CA ASP A 100 -1.04 2.21 9.53
C ASP A 100 -1.85 0.97 9.14
N LEU A 101 -3.16 1.10 9.21
CA LEU A 101 -4.11 0.06 8.85
C LEU A 101 -4.95 0.54 7.68
N ARG A 102 -5.11 -0.30 6.67
CA ARG A 102 -6.17 -0.15 5.66
C ARG A 102 -7.31 -1.05 6.01
N ILE A 103 -8.49 -0.48 6.01
CA ILE A 103 -9.72 -1.16 6.41
C ILE A 103 -10.67 -1.21 5.22
N SER A 104 -11.13 -2.40 4.88
CA SER A 104 -12.20 -2.62 3.92
C SER A 104 -13.37 -3.29 4.61
N ILE A 105 -14.55 -2.72 4.48
CA ILE A 105 -15.79 -3.21 5.06
C ILE A 105 -16.75 -3.57 3.93
N LEU A 106 -17.20 -4.81 3.95
CA LEU A 106 -18.08 -5.37 2.93
C LEU A 106 -19.37 -5.86 3.55
N PRO A 107 -20.55 -5.31 3.18
CA PRO A 107 -21.83 -5.86 3.58
C PRO A 107 -22.01 -7.30 3.07
N THR A 108 -22.40 -8.19 3.97
CA THR A 108 -22.74 -9.58 3.65
C THR A 108 -24.18 -9.88 4.11
N LYS A 109 -24.67 -11.07 3.81
CA LYS A 109 -26.04 -11.48 4.20
C LYS A 109 -26.30 -11.40 5.70
N ASN A 110 -25.30 -11.72 6.52
CA ASN A 110 -25.49 -11.81 7.98
C ASN A 110 -25.07 -10.53 8.71
N ASN A 111 -23.98 -9.90 8.28
CA ASN A 111 -23.45 -8.66 8.84
C ASN A 111 -22.37 -8.11 7.92
N GLU A 112 -21.68 -7.05 8.32
CA GLU A 112 -20.55 -6.49 7.59
C GLU A 112 -19.26 -7.28 7.88
N ARG A 113 -18.58 -7.72 6.84
CA ARG A 113 -17.26 -8.36 6.92
C ARG A 113 -16.19 -7.29 6.89
N ILE A 114 -15.14 -7.45 7.68
CA ILE A 114 -14.03 -6.51 7.76
C ILE A 114 -12.73 -7.21 7.42
N VAL A 115 -11.92 -6.55 6.61
CA VAL A 115 -10.51 -6.91 6.42
C VAL A 115 -9.67 -5.68 6.79
N MET A 116 -8.74 -5.88 7.72
CA MET A 116 -7.75 -4.86 8.09
C MET A 116 -6.38 -5.32 7.63
N ARG A 117 -5.77 -4.61 6.69
CA ARG A 117 -4.39 -4.83 6.26
C ARG A 117 -3.45 -4.02 7.12
N ILE A 118 -2.45 -4.70 7.68
CA ILE A 118 -1.40 -4.09 8.49
C ILE A 118 -0.30 -3.61 7.55
N LEU A 119 -0.08 -2.29 7.52
CA LEU A 119 1.00 -1.67 6.76
C LEU A 119 2.19 -1.48 7.70
N ASN A 120 3.10 -2.45 7.67
CA ASN A 120 4.31 -2.36 8.48
C ASN A 120 5.30 -1.40 7.80
N LYS A 121 5.47 -0.19 8.34
CA LYS A 121 6.47 0.78 7.88
C LYS A 121 7.88 0.19 7.92
N ASP A 122 8.16 -0.65 8.91
CA ASP A 122 9.49 -1.30 9.04
C ASP A 122 9.77 -2.32 7.93
N ALA A 123 8.73 -2.94 7.34
CA ALA A 123 8.91 -3.88 6.24
C ALA A 123 9.37 -3.19 4.93
N GLY A 124 9.07 -1.89 4.80
CA GLY A 124 9.55 -1.04 3.71
C GLY A 124 10.82 -0.26 4.03
N ASP A 125 11.27 -0.25 5.28
CA ASP A 125 12.43 0.53 5.73
C ASP A 125 13.76 -0.23 5.57
N LYS A 126 13.83 -1.12 4.57
CA LYS A 126 15.07 -1.80 4.24
C LYS A 126 16.03 -0.85 3.54
N ALA A 127 17.30 -0.88 3.95
CA ALA A 127 18.36 -0.27 3.17
C ALA A 127 18.52 -1.04 1.84
N LEU A 128 18.99 -0.36 0.81
CA LEU A 128 19.18 -0.97 -0.50
C LEU A 128 20.09 -2.22 -0.43
N ALA A 129 21.11 -2.19 0.45
CA ALA A 129 22.02 -3.31 0.69
C ALA A 129 21.32 -4.54 1.32
N ASP A 130 20.21 -4.35 2.02
CA ASP A 130 19.50 -5.42 2.74
C ASP A 130 18.47 -6.14 1.87
N LEU A 131 18.33 -5.74 0.60
CA LEU A 131 17.38 -6.34 -0.35
C LEU A 131 17.84 -7.72 -0.88
N GLY A 132 19.10 -8.11 -0.62
CA GLY A 132 19.63 -9.41 -1.03
C GLY A 132 20.19 -9.43 -2.46
N PHE A 133 20.52 -8.29 -3.05
CA PHE A 133 21.23 -8.23 -4.33
C PHE A 133 22.65 -8.78 -4.17
N GLU A 134 23.14 -9.49 -5.18
CA GLU A 134 24.57 -9.75 -5.30
C GLU A 134 25.35 -8.45 -5.50
N GLU A 135 26.57 -8.38 -4.99
CA GLU A 135 27.40 -7.16 -4.98
C GLU A 135 27.48 -6.49 -6.37
N LYS A 136 27.75 -7.28 -7.40
CA LYS A 136 27.84 -6.79 -8.80
C LYS A 136 26.53 -6.22 -9.33
N ASP A 137 25.40 -6.77 -8.92
CA ASP A 137 24.09 -6.30 -9.36
C ASP A 137 23.65 -5.09 -8.55
N LEU A 138 24.02 -5.03 -7.27
CA LEU A 138 23.84 -3.84 -6.46
C LEU A 138 24.62 -2.64 -7.03
N GLU A 139 25.87 -2.83 -7.45
CA GLU A 139 26.67 -1.79 -8.11
C GLU A 139 26.00 -1.26 -9.38
N LYS A 140 25.47 -2.16 -10.23
CA LYS A 140 24.74 -1.77 -11.44
C LYS A 140 23.48 -0.99 -11.10
N LEU A 141 22.73 -1.46 -10.09
CA LEU A 141 21.53 -0.77 -9.63
C LEU A 141 21.87 0.62 -9.11
N VAL A 142 22.86 0.76 -8.23
CA VAL A 142 23.29 2.05 -7.69
C VAL A 142 23.70 3.00 -8.83
N LYS A 143 24.43 2.53 -9.82
CA LYS A 143 24.78 3.33 -11.01
C LYS A 143 23.53 3.78 -11.78
N ALA A 144 22.53 2.92 -11.96
CA ALA A 144 21.31 3.26 -12.68
C ALA A 144 20.48 4.29 -11.91
N ILE A 145 20.29 4.11 -10.60
CA ILE A 145 19.43 4.97 -9.77
C ILE A 145 20.07 6.31 -9.40
N THR A 146 21.33 6.49 -9.66
CA THR A 146 22.08 7.77 -9.51
C THR A 146 22.36 8.46 -10.83
N SER A 147 21.85 7.92 -11.94
CA SER A 147 21.96 8.56 -13.25
C SER A 147 21.11 9.85 -13.29
N PRO A 148 21.56 10.87 -14.03
CA PRO A 148 20.82 12.14 -14.07
C PRO A 148 19.51 12.06 -14.82
N GLN A 149 19.37 11.07 -15.70
CA GLN A 149 18.16 10.83 -16.49
C GLN A 149 18.09 9.37 -16.96
N GLY A 150 16.92 8.93 -17.35
CA GLY A 150 16.66 7.60 -17.87
C GLY A 150 15.45 6.97 -17.22
N MET A 151 15.19 5.71 -17.56
CA MET A 151 14.09 4.93 -16.97
C MET A 151 14.61 3.66 -16.31
N VAL A 152 14.16 3.41 -15.10
CA VAL A 152 14.40 2.16 -14.38
C VAL A 152 13.06 1.49 -14.10
N LEU A 153 12.91 0.25 -14.56
CA LEU A 153 11.69 -0.53 -14.38
C LEU A 153 11.93 -1.66 -13.38
N VAL A 154 11.04 -1.78 -12.43
CA VAL A 154 10.99 -2.91 -11.49
C VAL A 154 9.81 -3.78 -11.88
N THR A 155 10.08 -5.05 -12.22
CA THR A 155 9.07 -5.95 -12.77
C THR A 155 8.91 -7.18 -11.88
N GLY A 156 7.80 -7.86 -12.02
CA GLY A 156 7.48 -9.07 -11.27
C GLY A 156 5.99 -9.19 -10.97
N PRO A 157 5.55 -10.37 -10.50
CA PRO A 157 4.16 -10.59 -10.09
C PRO A 157 3.79 -9.79 -8.84
N THR A 158 2.51 -9.79 -8.50
CA THR A 158 2.02 -9.20 -7.25
C THR A 158 2.67 -9.90 -6.06
N GLY A 159 3.11 -9.11 -5.07
CA GLY A 159 3.77 -9.64 -3.87
C GLY A 159 5.25 -10.01 -4.04
N SER A 160 5.87 -9.76 -5.19
CA SER A 160 7.30 -10.06 -5.43
C SER A 160 8.28 -9.06 -4.78
N GLY A 161 7.79 -7.99 -4.16
CA GLY A 161 8.65 -7.00 -3.51
C GLY A 161 8.97 -5.77 -4.37
N LYS A 162 8.26 -5.53 -5.48
CA LYS A 162 8.47 -4.34 -6.34
C LYS A 162 8.43 -3.03 -5.55
N THR A 163 7.39 -2.84 -4.75
CA THR A 163 7.22 -1.64 -3.91
C THR A 163 8.33 -1.51 -2.89
N THR A 164 8.70 -2.60 -2.23
CA THR A 164 9.82 -2.61 -1.27
C THR A 164 11.13 -2.17 -1.93
N THR A 165 11.42 -2.69 -3.12
CA THR A 165 12.61 -2.31 -3.90
C THR A 165 12.57 -0.83 -4.27
N LEU A 166 11.44 -0.34 -4.80
CA LEU A 166 11.30 1.07 -5.19
C LEU A 166 11.43 2.03 -4.00
N TYR A 167 10.80 1.71 -2.87
CA TYR A 167 10.91 2.55 -1.67
C TYR A 167 12.32 2.55 -1.10
N SER A 168 13.03 1.43 -1.12
CA SER A 168 14.45 1.36 -0.73
C SER A 168 15.34 2.19 -1.67
N VAL A 169 15.03 2.19 -2.98
CA VAL A 169 15.70 3.06 -3.96
C VAL A 169 15.43 4.53 -3.66
N LEU A 170 14.15 4.91 -3.50
CA LEU A 170 13.79 6.29 -3.18
C LEU A 170 14.48 6.76 -1.90
N LYS A 171 14.50 5.95 -0.86
CA LYS A 171 15.21 6.26 0.39
C LYS A 171 16.72 6.50 0.16
N HIS A 172 17.35 5.68 -0.69
CA HIS A 172 18.78 5.81 -0.99
C HIS A 172 19.12 7.12 -1.70
N ILE A 173 18.26 7.57 -2.61
CA ILE A 173 18.48 8.78 -3.40
C ILE A 173 17.85 10.05 -2.80
N ASN A 174 17.02 9.92 -1.78
CA ASN A 174 16.35 11.04 -1.12
C ASN A 174 17.36 11.86 -0.30
N LYS A 175 17.74 13.00 -0.85
CA LYS A 175 18.67 13.97 -0.23
C LYS A 175 18.05 15.36 -0.28
N PRO A 176 18.40 16.27 0.62
CA PRO A 176 17.82 17.62 0.67
C PRO A 176 17.86 18.42 -0.64
N GLY A 177 18.78 18.10 -1.54
CA GLY A 177 18.90 18.75 -2.85
C GLY A 177 18.13 18.05 -3.98
N MET A 178 17.31 17.05 -3.69
CA MET A 178 16.57 16.26 -4.68
C MET A 178 15.06 16.52 -4.56
N ASN A 179 14.43 16.91 -5.65
CA ASN A 179 12.98 17.00 -5.75
C ASN A 179 12.44 15.70 -6.34
N ILE A 180 11.85 14.87 -5.49
CA ILE A 180 11.31 13.56 -5.82
C ILE A 180 9.80 13.60 -5.74
N LEU A 181 9.12 13.24 -6.81
CA LEU A 181 7.66 13.16 -6.88
C LEU A 181 7.22 11.75 -7.23
N THR A 182 6.19 11.26 -6.57
CA THR A 182 5.63 9.93 -6.84
C THR A 182 4.12 10.00 -7.09
N ALA A 183 3.64 9.20 -8.04
CA ALA A 183 2.22 8.92 -8.22
C ALA A 183 1.98 7.43 -7.93
N GLU A 184 1.12 7.14 -6.97
CA GLU A 184 0.94 5.80 -6.42
C GLU A 184 -0.54 5.44 -6.25
N ASP A 185 -0.85 4.15 -6.35
CA ASP A 185 -2.20 3.62 -6.16
C ASP A 185 -2.17 2.29 -5.38
N PRO A 186 -2.15 2.41 -4.05
CA PRO A 186 -2.07 3.63 -3.24
C PRO A 186 -0.65 3.93 -2.72
N VAL A 187 -0.46 5.09 -2.07
CA VAL A 187 0.73 5.36 -1.25
C VAL A 187 0.77 4.35 -0.10
N GLU A 188 1.87 3.59 0.03
CA GLU A 188 1.98 2.56 1.06
C GLU A 188 2.29 3.14 2.43
N TYR A 189 3.22 4.08 2.52
CA TYR A 189 3.51 4.88 3.71
C TYR A 189 4.18 6.19 3.30
N GLU A 190 4.09 7.18 4.17
CA GLU A 190 4.69 8.50 3.94
C GLU A 190 6.21 8.45 4.07
N MET A 191 6.88 9.11 3.13
CA MET A 191 8.33 9.31 3.14
C MET A 191 8.64 10.81 3.25
N GLU A 192 9.29 11.20 4.33
CA GLU A 192 9.71 12.59 4.49
C GLU A 192 10.64 13.03 3.35
N GLY A 193 10.44 14.23 2.84
CA GLY A 193 11.21 14.78 1.73
C GLY A 193 10.78 14.36 0.33
N ILE A 194 9.73 13.55 0.19
CA ILE A 194 9.17 13.09 -1.08
C ILE A 194 7.74 13.59 -1.25
N GLY A 195 7.43 14.18 -2.39
CA GLY A 195 6.07 14.58 -2.74
C GLY A 195 5.26 13.39 -3.27
N GLN A 196 4.52 12.71 -2.41
CA GLN A 196 3.76 11.51 -2.76
C GLN A 196 2.31 11.84 -3.09
N VAL A 197 1.90 11.51 -4.32
CA VAL A 197 0.55 11.71 -4.82
C VAL A 197 -0.23 10.41 -4.83
N GLN A 198 -1.38 10.41 -4.18
CA GLN A 198 -2.36 9.33 -4.25
C GLN A 198 -3.22 9.50 -5.50
N VAL A 199 -3.16 8.54 -6.41
CA VAL A 199 -4.06 8.46 -7.58
C VAL A 199 -5.50 8.27 -7.12
N LYS A 200 -6.44 8.93 -7.80
CA LYS A 200 -7.89 8.88 -7.54
C LYS A 200 -8.64 8.88 -8.87
N GLU A 201 -8.70 7.74 -9.52
CA GLU A 201 -9.33 7.58 -10.84
C GLU A 201 -10.79 8.04 -10.86
N ALA A 202 -11.51 7.86 -9.75
CA ALA A 202 -12.92 8.25 -9.64
C ALA A 202 -13.18 9.75 -9.86
N ILE A 203 -12.17 10.60 -9.65
CA ILE A 203 -12.25 12.05 -9.89
C ILE A 203 -11.35 12.51 -11.05
N GLY A 204 -10.86 11.58 -11.85
CA GLY A 204 -9.98 11.87 -13.00
C GLY A 204 -8.52 12.14 -12.65
N TYR A 205 -8.10 11.98 -11.39
CA TYR A 205 -6.70 12.12 -11.01
C TYR A 205 -5.96 10.80 -11.22
N THR A 206 -5.60 10.55 -12.47
CA THR A 206 -4.95 9.34 -12.98
C THR A 206 -3.43 9.44 -12.89
N PHE A 207 -2.72 8.34 -13.16
CA PHE A 207 -1.25 8.34 -13.32
C PHE A 207 -0.80 9.32 -14.42
N GLU A 208 -1.52 9.33 -15.54
CA GLU A 208 -1.25 10.25 -16.65
C GLU A 208 -1.33 11.72 -16.21
N GLU A 209 -2.42 12.09 -15.54
CA GLU A 209 -2.63 13.47 -15.09
C GLU A 209 -1.62 13.91 -14.03
N ALA A 210 -1.31 13.02 -13.08
CA ALA A 210 -0.26 13.26 -12.10
C ALA A 210 1.10 13.50 -12.78
N LEU A 211 1.48 12.63 -13.72
CA LEU A 211 2.76 12.70 -14.42
C LEU A 211 2.87 13.97 -15.25
N ARG A 212 1.79 14.39 -15.96
CA ARG A 212 1.75 15.68 -16.68
C ARG A 212 1.98 16.86 -15.72
N SER A 213 1.40 16.79 -14.54
CA SER A 213 1.54 17.83 -13.52
C SER A 213 2.96 17.90 -12.95
N PHE A 214 3.61 16.74 -12.76
CA PHE A 214 4.98 16.67 -12.24
C PHE A 214 5.98 17.43 -13.12
N LEU A 215 5.83 17.35 -14.43
CA LEU A 215 6.73 18.04 -15.36
C LEU A 215 6.72 19.58 -15.21
N ARG A 216 5.77 20.13 -14.45
CA ARG A 216 5.70 21.56 -14.11
C ARG A 216 6.16 21.86 -12.68
N GLN A 217 6.65 20.85 -11.95
CA GLN A 217 7.06 20.93 -10.56
C GLN A 217 8.58 20.83 -10.36
N ASP A 218 9.35 20.90 -11.44
CA ASP A 218 10.83 20.85 -11.44
C ASP A 218 11.41 19.61 -10.72
N PRO A 219 10.95 18.38 -11.03
CA PRO A 219 11.46 17.18 -10.38
C PRO A 219 12.78 16.71 -11.01
N GLU A 220 13.71 16.24 -10.19
CA GLU A 220 14.86 15.42 -10.65
C GLU A 220 14.44 13.97 -10.84
N VAL A 221 13.56 13.47 -9.94
CA VAL A 221 13.14 12.07 -9.91
C VAL A 221 11.63 11.97 -9.90
N ILE A 222 11.11 11.09 -10.74
CA ILE A 222 9.69 10.79 -10.84
C ILE A 222 9.49 9.28 -10.65
N LEU A 223 8.56 8.89 -9.76
CA LEU A 223 8.08 7.52 -9.70
C LEU A 223 6.62 7.48 -10.15
N VAL A 224 6.35 6.63 -11.14
CA VAL A 224 4.99 6.25 -11.54
C VAL A 224 4.76 4.84 -11.06
N GLY A 225 3.85 4.67 -10.10
CA GLY A 225 3.64 3.40 -9.39
C GLY A 225 3.48 2.21 -10.32
N GLU A 226 2.74 2.38 -11.41
CA GLU A 226 2.68 1.42 -12.51
C GLU A 226 2.33 2.09 -13.84
N ILE A 227 2.76 1.45 -14.93
CA ILE A 227 2.39 1.83 -16.29
C ILE A 227 1.33 0.84 -16.79
N ARG A 228 0.12 1.35 -17.04
CA ARG A 228 -1.03 0.56 -17.51
C ARG A 228 -1.37 0.78 -18.99
N ASP A 229 -1.06 1.97 -19.51
CA ASP A 229 -1.52 2.43 -20.81
C ASP A 229 -0.46 3.20 -21.59
N LYS A 230 -0.73 3.39 -22.89
CA LYS A 230 0.16 4.08 -23.82
C LYS A 230 0.41 5.54 -23.44
N ALA A 231 -0.61 6.25 -22.99
CA ALA A 231 -0.49 7.68 -22.67
C ALA A 231 0.52 7.91 -21.53
N THR A 232 0.44 7.08 -20.48
CA THR A 232 1.39 7.10 -19.36
C THR A 232 2.80 6.73 -19.81
N VAL A 233 2.97 5.68 -20.65
CA VAL A 233 4.28 5.30 -21.21
C VAL A 233 4.90 6.47 -21.99
N ASP A 234 4.15 7.08 -22.89
CA ASP A 234 4.66 8.13 -23.79
C ASP A 234 5.19 9.33 -22.98
N ILE A 235 4.49 9.73 -21.91
CA ILE A 235 4.92 10.83 -21.04
C ILE A 235 6.14 10.43 -20.21
N ALA A 236 6.14 9.23 -19.65
CA ALA A 236 7.23 8.70 -18.82
C ALA A 236 8.54 8.60 -19.64
N LEU A 237 8.47 8.07 -20.86
CA LEU A 237 9.63 7.99 -21.75
C LEU A 237 10.13 9.37 -22.18
N LYS A 238 9.21 10.29 -22.51
CA LYS A 238 9.59 11.69 -22.80
C LYS A 238 10.33 12.31 -21.60
N ALA A 239 9.82 12.15 -20.40
CA ALA A 239 10.48 12.65 -19.20
C ALA A 239 11.89 12.05 -19.03
N ALA A 240 12.01 10.72 -19.18
CA ALA A 240 13.27 10.00 -19.08
C ALA A 240 14.32 10.45 -20.13
N LEU A 241 13.88 10.87 -21.33
CA LEU A 241 14.75 11.36 -22.38
C LEU A 241 15.10 12.85 -22.24
N THR A 242 14.36 13.59 -21.42
CA THR A 242 14.48 15.05 -21.31
C THR A 242 14.97 15.55 -19.95
N GLY A 243 15.81 14.76 -19.29
CA GLY A 243 16.51 15.21 -18.09
C GLY A 243 15.93 14.75 -16.76
N HIS A 244 15.01 13.77 -16.76
CA HIS A 244 14.43 13.22 -15.53
C HIS A 244 14.81 11.77 -15.34
N LEU A 245 15.01 11.35 -14.10
CA LEU A 245 15.13 9.93 -13.76
C LEU A 245 13.75 9.41 -13.39
N VAL A 246 13.26 8.44 -14.16
CA VAL A 246 11.90 7.90 -14.04
C VAL A 246 11.94 6.47 -13.54
N PHE A 247 11.23 6.19 -12.46
CA PHE A 247 11.00 4.83 -11.93
C PHE A 247 9.57 4.41 -12.21
N SER A 248 9.38 3.16 -12.57
CA SER A 248 8.04 2.59 -12.68
C SER A 248 8.04 1.07 -12.52
N THR A 249 6.84 0.50 -12.51
CA THR A 249 6.64 -0.95 -12.51
C THR A 249 5.87 -1.39 -13.76
N LEU A 250 6.13 -2.63 -14.16
CA LEU A 250 5.33 -3.36 -15.12
C LEU A 250 4.97 -4.74 -14.51
N HIS A 251 3.76 -5.19 -14.80
CA HIS A 251 3.32 -6.54 -14.43
C HIS A 251 3.77 -7.54 -15.49
N THR A 252 5.05 -7.87 -15.49
CA THR A 252 5.65 -8.91 -16.33
C THR A 252 6.36 -9.92 -15.45
N ASN A 253 6.53 -11.14 -15.91
CA ASN A 253 7.15 -12.21 -15.14
C ASN A 253 8.68 -12.05 -15.02
N ASP A 254 9.28 -11.38 -15.97
CA ASP A 254 10.72 -11.16 -16.06
C ASP A 254 11.04 -9.82 -16.73
N ALA A 255 12.28 -9.36 -16.61
CA ALA A 255 12.75 -8.10 -17.19
C ALA A 255 12.70 -8.08 -18.73
N PRO A 256 13.11 -9.12 -19.47
CA PRO A 256 13.03 -9.13 -20.92
C PRO A 256 11.61 -9.00 -21.46
N SER A 257 10.60 -9.60 -20.82
CA SER A 257 9.19 -9.51 -21.21
C SER A 257 8.64 -8.09 -21.14
N SER A 258 9.31 -7.19 -20.40
CA SER A 258 8.93 -5.77 -20.29
C SER A 258 9.08 -5.04 -21.61
N ILE A 259 10.07 -5.41 -22.44
CA ILE A 259 10.27 -4.86 -23.79
C ILE A 259 9.05 -5.20 -24.65
N THR A 260 8.66 -6.47 -24.67
CA THR A 260 7.47 -6.93 -25.41
C THR A 260 6.20 -6.24 -24.92
N ARG A 261 6.07 -6.05 -23.61
CA ARG A 261 4.92 -5.36 -23.02
C ARG A 261 4.83 -3.91 -23.47
N LEU A 262 5.95 -3.17 -23.46
CA LEU A 262 6.01 -1.80 -23.94
C LEU A 262 5.67 -1.70 -25.44
N LEU A 263 6.19 -2.60 -26.27
CA LEU A 263 5.85 -2.70 -27.69
C LEU A 263 4.36 -2.94 -27.90
N ASN A 264 3.76 -3.85 -27.15
CA ASN A 264 2.33 -4.16 -27.22
C ASN A 264 1.45 -2.99 -26.78
N MET A 265 1.95 -2.10 -25.90
CA MET A 265 1.30 -0.85 -25.55
C MET A 265 1.41 0.22 -26.66
N GLY A 266 2.14 -0.05 -27.74
CA GLY A 266 2.32 0.85 -28.87
C GLY A 266 3.51 1.81 -28.72
N THR A 267 4.48 1.47 -27.85
CA THR A 267 5.73 2.22 -27.73
C THR A 267 6.59 1.98 -28.96
N PRO A 268 7.08 3.00 -29.64
CA PRO A 268 7.99 2.84 -30.77
C PRO A 268 9.31 2.18 -30.36
N ASN A 269 9.83 1.30 -31.21
CA ASN A 269 11.06 0.53 -30.95
C ASN A 269 12.28 1.41 -30.61
N TYR A 270 12.36 2.59 -31.25
CA TYR A 270 13.49 3.51 -31.05
C TYR A 270 13.48 4.23 -29.70
N LEU A 271 12.43 4.07 -28.91
CA LEU A 271 12.30 4.62 -27.54
C LEU A 271 12.60 3.59 -26.45
N ILE A 272 12.68 2.31 -26.80
CA ILE A 272 12.99 1.19 -25.91
C ILE A 272 14.46 0.80 -26.06
#